data_ca994a0d013826593130db63622c3a33
#
_entry.id   ca994a0d013826593130db63622c3a33
#
_cell.length_a   1.000
_cell.length_b   1.000
_cell.length_c   1.000
_cell.angle_alpha   90.00
_cell.angle_beta   90.00
_cell.angle_gamma   90.00
#
_symmetry.space_group_name_H-M   'P 1'
#
loop_
_entity.id
_entity.type
_entity.pdbx_description
1 polymer ?
#
loop_
_entity_poly.entity_id
_entity_poly.type
_entity_poly.pdbx_seq_one_letter_code
_entity_poly.pdbx_strand_id
1 'polypeptide(L)'
;MVQQGTNSEAAPLVQRDCSNPDFGTPNATPAEAASTKAWLRSYYLPVEAAKFGANSRAFYDSYLSRHPGDSLTPVEFNDPNSDVVQSFASSRDTDNDQDAIIDLIGARLSRSPAPLQDNVPTTMSIENFVTRAELDDRPINYSNPFSIAGHVAGGIGSSDAGPDYRRIQWGNATLERVPLVGGIGYVTVETTLHYEVFDAVDLCPGDCGSPAEQVITVPMSRLEASGEAYDVPFRVTFVPESRSKLFWFS
;
A
#
# COMPACT_ATOMS: atom_id res chain seq x y z
N MET A 1 -16.65 15.40 23.53
CA MET A 1 -17.62 14.71 22.64
C MET A 1 -16.82 14.31 21.42
N VAL A 2 -16.48 13.03 21.31
CA VAL A 2 -15.77 12.50 20.12
C VAL A 2 -16.85 12.27 19.07
N GLN A 3 -16.83 13.06 17.99
CA GLN A 3 -17.65 12.77 16.81
C GLN A 3 -17.11 11.49 16.17
N GLN A 4 -17.91 10.45 16.23
CA GLN A 4 -17.70 9.27 15.41
C GLN A 4 -17.82 9.70 13.94
N GLY A 5 -16.70 9.65 13.23
CA GLY A 5 -16.67 9.87 11.80
C GLY A 5 -17.58 8.86 11.11
N THR A 6 -18.45 9.39 10.26
CA THR A 6 -19.31 8.61 9.37
C THR A 6 -18.47 7.62 8.57
N ASN A 7 -18.86 6.35 8.61
CA ASN A 7 -18.33 5.30 7.74
C ASN A 7 -18.37 5.79 6.28
N SER A 8 -17.22 6.20 5.79
CA SER A 8 -17.00 6.34 4.35
C SER A 8 -17.00 4.92 3.81
N GLU A 9 -18.00 4.58 3.04
CA GLU A 9 -18.08 3.35 2.29
C GLU A 9 -16.76 3.16 1.54
N ALA A 10 -16.06 2.06 1.81
CA ALA A 10 -14.84 1.73 1.07
C ALA A 10 -15.19 1.73 -0.43
N ALA A 11 -14.34 2.36 -1.25
CA ALA A 11 -14.50 2.26 -2.68
C ALA A 11 -14.60 0.78 -3.06
N PRO A 12 -15.53 0.40 -3.94
CA PRO A 12 -15.66 -1.00 -4.32
C PRO A 12 -14.32 -1.45 -4.90
N LEU A 13 -13.77 -2.54 -4.34
CA LEU A 13 -12.61 -3.20 -4.93
C LEU A 13 -12.99 -3.54 -6.37
N VAL A 14 -12.34 -2.88 -7.32
CA VAL A 14 -12.54 -3.19 -8.74
C VAL A 14 -11.79 -4.49 -8.99
N GLN A 15 -12.55 -5.58 -9.04
CA GLN A 15 -12.00 -6.87 -9.47
C GLN A 15 -11.39 -6.69 -10.85
N ARG A 16 -10.10 -6.97 -11.00
CA ARG A 16 -9.45 -6.94 -12.30
C ARG A 16 -9.92 -8.15 -13.09
N ASP A 17 -10.32 -7.93 -14.32
CA ASP A 17 -10.63 -9.00 -15.25
C ASP A 17 -9.31 -9.57 -15.79
N CYS A 18 -8.87 -10.70 -15.23
CA CYS A 18 -7.70 -11.45 -15.67
C CYS A 18 -7.91 -12.20 -16.99
N SER A 19 -9.01 -11.98 -17.67
CA SER A 19 -9.34 -12.61 -18.95
C SER A 19 -8.54 -12.05 -20.12
N ASN A 20 -7.29 -11.62 -19.91
CA ASN A 20 -6.46 -11.13 -21.00
C ASN A 20 -6.24 -12.24 -22.04
N PRO A 21 -6.78 -12.10 -23.27
CA PRO A 21 -6.67 -13.11 -24.31
C PRO A 21 -5.21 -13.35 -24.79
N ASP A 22 -4.29 -12.44 -24.49
CA ASP A 22 -2.88 -12.56 -24.86
C ASP A 22 -2.16 -13.68 -24.10
N PHE A 23 -2.73 -14.13 -22.95
CA PHE A 23 -2.19 -15.28 -22.24
C PHE A 23 -2.58 -16.63 -22.85
N GLY A 24 -3.45 -16.64 -23.85
CA GLY A 24 -3.73 -17.80 -24.71
C GLY A 24 -4.05 -19.12 -23.99
N THR A 25 -4.24 -19.06 -22.69
CA THR A 25 -4.35 -20.24 -21.84
C THR A 25 -5.81 -20.52 -21.55
N PRO A 26 -6.32 -21.67 -21.96
CA PRO A 26 -7.64 -22.09 -21.54
C PRO A 26 -7.68 -22.22 -20.02
N ASN A 27 -8.88 -22.04 -19.44
CA ASN A 27 -9.12 -22.28 -18.03
C ASN A 27 -8.58 -23.65 -17.62
N ALA A 28 -8.06 -23.76 -16.40
CA ALA A 28 -7.59 -25.04 -15.90
C ALA A 28 -8.77 -26.04 -15.78
N THR A 29 -8.56 -27.25 -16.22
CA THR A 29 -9.50 -28.33 -15.90
C THR A 29 -9.45 -28.63 -14.39
N PRO A 30 -10.48 -29.24 -13.78
CA PRO A 30 -10.46 -29.59 -12.35
C PRO A 30 -9.24 -30.44 -11.95
N ALA A 31 -8.76 -31.32 -12.82
CA ALA A 31 -7.58 -32.15 -12.55
C ALA A 31 -6.28 -31.32 -12.59
N GLU A 32 -6.15 -30.41 -13.54
CA GLU A 32 -5.02 -29.46 -13.62
C GLU A 32 -5.05 -28.51 -12.43
N ALA A 33 -6.21 -27.98 -12.05
CA ALA A 33 -6.36 -27.11 -10.89
C ALA A 33 -5.92 -27.83 -9.60
N ALA A 34 -6.38 -29.06 -9.37
CA ALA A 34 -5.97 -29.83 -8.21
C ALA A 34 -4.47 -30.08 -8.16
N SER A 35 -3.84 -30.45 -9.28
CA SER A 35 -2.39 -30.67 -9.34
C SER A 35 -1.59 -29.38 -9.17
N THR A 36 -2.05 -28.27 -9.74
CA THR A 36 -1.43 -26.94 -9.59
C THR A 36 -1.48 -26.46 -8.14
N LYS A 37 -2.66 -26.55 -7.49
CA LYS A 37 -2.81 -26.21 -6.07
C LYS A 37 -1.90 -27.06 -5.18
N ALA A 38 -1.82 -28.37 -5.44
CA ALA A 38 -0.94 -29.27 -4.68
C ALA A 38 0.53 -28.90 -4.85
N TRP A 39 0.96 -28.56 -6.06
CA TRP A 39 2.31 -28.10 -6.34
C TRP A 39 2.62 -26.76 -5.64
N LEU A 40 1.75 -25.76 -5.78
CA LEU A 40 1.92 -24.45 -5.14
C LEU A 40 2.01 -24.60 -3.60
N ARG A 41 1.14 -25.40 -2.98
CA ARG A 41 1.18 -25.64 -1.54
C ARG A 41 2.41 -26.40 -1.07
N SER A 42 2.93 -27.29 -1.88
CA SER A 42 4.06 -28.15 -1.49
C SER A 42 5.42 -27.51 -1.74
N TYR A 43 5.54 -26.66 -2.74
CA TYR A 43 6.81 -26.06 -3.16
C TYR A 43 6.86 -24.55 -3.03
N TYR A 44 5.84 -23.83 -3.52
CA TYR A 44 5.84 -22.37 -3.51
C TYR A 44 5.57 -21.80 -2.11
N LEU A 45 4.51 -22.21 -1.43
CA LEU A 45 4.17 -21.67 -0.11
C LEU A 45 5.26 -21.86 0.97
N PRO A 46 6.05 -22.96 1.01
CA PRO A 46 7.21 -23.04 1.90
C PRO A 46 8.31 -22.03 1.58
N VAL A 47 8.57 -21.76 0.29
CA VAL A 47 9.54 -20.73 -0.14
C VAL A 47 9.03 -19.35 0.24
N GLU A 48 7.76 -19.09 0.02
CA GLU A 48 7.07 -17.86 0.42
C GLU A 48 7.22 -17.60 1.92
N ALA A 49 6.91 -18.61 2.74
CA ALA A 49 7.08 -18.53 4.19
C ALA A 49 8.52 -18.25 4.63
N ALA A 50 9.50 -18.86 3.97
CA ALA A 50 10.91 -18.69 4.29
C ALA A 50 11.45 -17.31 3.90
N LYS A 51 10.91 -16.71 2.84
CA LYS A 51 11.38 -15.44 2.28
C LYS A 51 10.62 -14.23 2.84
N PHE A 52 9.30 -14.33 2.95
CA PHE A 52 8.39 -13.23 3.27
C PHE A 52 7.59 -13.44 4.56
N GLY A 53 7.77 -14.57 5.24
CA GLY A 53 7.13 -14.85 6.52
C GLY A 53 5.80 -15.59 6.44
N ALA A 54 5.28 -15.92 7.64
CA ALA A 54 4.09 -16.74 7.79
C ALA A 54 2.81 -16.04 7.30
N ASN A 55 2.74 -14.72 7.44
CA ASN A 55 1.58 -13.94 7.03
C ASN A 55 1.44 -13.91 5.50
N SER A 56 2.53 -13.68 4.77
CA SER A 56 2.53 -13.72 3.31
C SER A 56 2.10 -15.09 2.79
N ARG A 57 2.66 -16.17 3.36
CA ARG A 57 2.21 -17.53 3.07
C ARG A 57 0.71 -17.72 3.29
N ALA A 58 0.18 -17.22 4.41
CA ALA A 58 -1.23 -17.37 4.76
C ALA A 58 -2.16 -16.66 3.75
N PHE A 59 -1.71 -15.53 3.19
CA PHE A 59 -2.43 -14.85 2.11
C PHE A 59 -2.56 -15.73 0.87
N TYR A 60 -1.44 -16.26 0.38
CA TYR A 60 -1.46 -17.09 -0.82
C TYR A 60 -2.19 -18.42 -0.60
N ASP A 61 -2.13 -19.00 0.59
CA ASP A 61 -2.94 -20.19 0.90
C ASP A 61 -4.44 -19.86 0.98
N SER A 62 -4.79 -18.67 1.47
CA SER A 62 -6.15 -18.15 1.45
C SER A 62 -6.65 -17.97 0.00
N TYR A 63 -5.84 -17.33 -0.87
CA TYR A 63 -6.13 -17.19 -2.29
C TYR A 63 -6.43 -18.55 -2.97
N LEU A 64 -5.56 -19.53 -2.73
CA LEU A 64 -5.74 -20.90 -3.28
C LEU A 64 -6.93 -21.65 -2.71
N SER A 65 -7.52 -21.19 -1.63
CA SER A 65 -8.65 -21.84 -0.93
C SER A 65 -9.98 -21.16 -1.18
N ARG A 66 -9.98 -19.96 -1.72
CA ARG A 66 -11.20 -19.18 -1.99
C ARG A 66 -11.85 -19.57 -3.32
N HIS A 67 -13.16 -19.31 -3.36
CA HIS A 67 -13.98 -19.52 -4.55
C HIS A 67 -14.83 -18.28 -4.82
N PRO A 68 -15.27 -18.05 -6.08
CA PRO A 68 -16.25 -17.03 -6.41
C PRO A 68 -17.49 -17.15 -5.52
N GLY A 69 -17.87 -16.03 -4.88
CA GLY A 69 -19.01 -15.98 -3.96
C GLY A 69 -18.65 -16.10 -2.49
N ASP A 70 -17.38 -16.35 -2.14
CA ASP A 70 -16.89 -16.23 -0.77
C ASP A 70 -16.93 -14.76 -0.30
N SER A 71 -16.96 -14.57 1.02
CA SER A 71 -16.99 -13.24 1.60
C SER A 71 -15.76 -12.42 1.19
N LEU A 72 -15.99 -11.21 0.69
CA LEU A 72 -14.95 -10.22 0.40
C LEU A 72 -14.54 -9.39 1.64
N THR A 73 -14.75 -9.91 2.85
CA THR A 73 -14.27 -9.24 4.07
C THR A 73 -12.75 -9.16 4.03
N PRO A 74 -12.17 -7.95 4.09
CA PRO A 74 -10.72 -7.81 4.06
C PRO A 74 -10.04 -8.47 5.25
N VAL A 75 -8.85 -9.00 5.03
CA VAL A 75 -7.95 -9.40 6.11
C VAL A 75 -7.34 -8.13 6.71
N GLU A 76 -7.50 -7.93 8.01
CA GLU A 76 -7.05 -6.72 8.70
C GLU A 76 -5.66 -6.89 9.32
N PHE A 77 -4.72 -5.99 9.00
CA PHE A 77 -3.40 -5.89 9.60
C PHE A 77 -3.25 -4.55 10.28
N ASN A 78 -3.25 -4.56 11.61
CA ASN A 78 -3.14 -3.37 12.44
C ASN A 78 -2.18 -3.54 13.62
N ASP A 79 -1.55 -4.70 13.78
CA ASP A 79 -0.51 -4.92 14.78
C ASP A 79 0.80 -4.29 14.30
N PRO A 80 1.31 -3.22 14.96
CA PRO A 80 2.53 -2.54 14.54
C PRO A 80 3.78 -3.42 14.60
N ASN A 81 3.72 -4.56 15.29
CA ASN A 81 4.84 -5.51 15.35
C ASN A 81 4.75 -6.62 14.30
N SER A 82 3.68 -6.67 13.51
CA SER A 82 3.60 -7.65 12.44
C SER A 82 4.58 -7.31 11.30
N ASP A 83 5.13 -8.33 10.68
CA ASP A 83 6.04 -8.21 9.54
C ASP A 83 5.36 -7.50 8.35
N VAL A 84 4.07 -7.73 8.13
CA VAL A 84 3.28 -7.06 7.10
C VAL A 84 3.23 -5.56 7.38
N VAL A 85 2.74 -5.15 8.56
CA VAL A 85 2.61 -3.73 8.93
C VAL A 85 3.96 -3.01 8.87
N GLN A 86 5.02 -3.62 9.40
CA GLN A 86 6.36 -3.04 9.35
C GLN A 86 6.89 -2.89 7.93
N SER A 87 6.59 -3.85 7.04
CA SER A 87 7.01 -3.76 5.64
C SER A 87 6.37 -2.59 4.90
N PHE A 88 5.08 -2.33 5.13
CA PHE A 88 4.39 -1.16 4.58
C PHE A 88 4.91 0.14 5.21
N ALA A 89 5.05 0.17 6.54
CA ALA A 89 5.49 1.35 7.27
C ALA A 89 6.93 1.79 6.92
N SER A 90 7.82 0.84 6.65
CA SER A 90 9.23 1.09 6.30
C SER A 90 9.51 1.05 4.80
N SER A 91 8.47 1.02 3.96
CA SER A 91 8.66 1.01 2.52
C SER A 91 9.16 2.36 2.02
N ARG A 92 10.10 2.33 1.06
CA ARG A 92 10.54 3.53 0.35
C ARG A 92 9.39 4.27 -0.35
N ASP A 93 8.37 3.53 -0.78
CA ASP A 93 7.21 4.12 -1.45
C ASP A 93 6.36 4.91 -0.47
N THR A 94 6.22 4.43 0.78
CA THR A 94 5.63 5.19 1.90
C THR A 94 6.44 6.44 2.24
N ASP A 95 7.78 6.31 2.31
CA ASP A 95 8.69 7.43 2.54
C ASP A 95 8.53 8.52 1.48
N ASN A 96 8.50 8.14 0.21
CA ASN A 96 8.33 9.06 -0.91
C ASN A 96 6.98 9.80 -0.84
N ASP A 97 5.92 9.11 -0.42
CA ASP A 97 4.62 9.72 -0.26
C ASP A 97 4.58 10.71 0.91
N GLN A 98 5.17 10.36 2.07
CA GLN A 98 5.34 11.32 3.18
C GLN A 98 6.12 12.56 2.75
N ASP A 99 7.23 12.37 2.02
CA ASP A 99 8.04 13.47 1.50
C ASP A 99 7.24 14.39 0.58
N ALA A 100 6.37 13.82 -0.26
CA ALA A 100 5.51 14.61 -1.13
C ALA A 100 4.46 15.42 -0.35
N ILE A 101 3.94 14.88 0.76
CA ILE A 101 3.01 15.61 1.64
C ILE A 101 3.73 16.74 2.36
N ILE A 102 4.94 16.49 2.87
CA ILE A 102 5.76 17.54 3.48
C ILE A 102 6.04 18.68 2.48
N ASP A 103 6.31 18.35 1.21
CA ASP A 103 6.53 19.35 0.15
C ASP A 103 5.26 20.17 -0.14
N LEU A 104 4.09 19.56 -0.11
CA LEU A 104 2.82 20.30 -0.20
C LEU A 104 2.63 21.27 0.96
N ILE A 105 2.91 20.85 2.20
CA ILE A 105 2.84 21.70 3.39
C ILE A 105 3.83 22.88 3.23
N GLY A 106 5.08 22.60 2.85
CA GLY A 106 6.10 23.62 2.62
C GLY A 106 5.70 24.64 1.56
N ALA A 107 5.11 24.17 0.45
CA ALA A 107 4.61 25.05 -0.61
C ALA A 107 3.44 25.93 -0.14
N ARG A 108 2.58 25.46 0.75
CA ARG A 108 1.52 26.27 1.36
C ARG A 108 2.06 27.31 2.32
N LEU A 109 3.01 26.92 3.18
CA LEU A 109 3.67 27.85 4.12
C LEU A 109 4.38 28.98 3.39
N SER A 110 4.97 28.72 2.23
CA SER A 110 5.60 29.73 1.39
C SER A 110 4.63 30.77 0.84
N ARG A 111 3.38 30.38 0.59
CA ARG A 111 2.34 31.26 0.04
C ARG A 111 1.52 31.96 1.13
N SER A 112 1.31 31.28 2.24
CA SER A 112 0.50 31.75 3.37
C SER A 112 1.16 31.31 4.67
N PRO A 113 2.12 32.09 5.20
CA PRO A 113 2.83 31.73 6.41
C PRO A 113 1.86 31.53 7.59
N ALA A 114 1.99 30.39 8.26
CA ALA A 114 1.28 30.17 9.52
C ALA A 114 1.81 31.14 10.59
N PRO A 115 0.99 31.55 11.56
CA PRO A 115 1.40 32.43 12.66
C PRO A 115 2.27 31.66 13.67
N LEU A 116 3.49 31.29 13.27
CA LEU A 116 4.44 30.57 14.08
C LEU A 116 5.24 31.50 14.96
N GLN A 117 5.49 31.15 16.22
CA GLN A 117 6.46 31.82 17.08
C GLN A 117 7.86 31.26 16.76
N ASP A 118 8.86 32.18 16.83
CA ASP A 118 10.23 31.79 16.56
C ASP A 118 10.78 30.84 17.63
N ASN A 119 11.40 29.77 17.19
CA ASN A 119 11.98 28.70 18.01
C ASN A 119 10.97 27.97 18.93
N VAL A 120 9.69 27.98 18.57
CA VAL A 120 8.64 27.27 19.31
C VAL A 120 7.99 26.25 18.39
N PRO A 121 8.22 24.94 18.62
CA PRO A 121 7.54 23.89 17.87
C PRO A 121 6.01 23.99 18.06
N THR A 122 5.29 23.99 16.96
CA THR A 122 3.82 24.09 16.94
C THR A 122 3.24 22.93 16.17
N THR A 123 2.47 22.09 16.83
CA THR A 123 1.82 20.94 16.18
C THR A 123 0.41 21.31 15.73
N MET A 124 0.11 21.03 14.47
CA MET A 124 -1.17 21.30 13.81
C MET A 124 -1.63 20.08 13.01
N SER A 125 -2.94 19.94 12.80
CA SER A 125 -3.45 18.97 11.83
C SER A 125 -2.95 19.28 10.43
N ILE A 126 -2.55 18.24 9.67
CA ILE A 126 -2.16 18.39 8.26
C ILE A 126 -3.28 18.99 7.41
N GLU A 127 -4.55 18.80 7.80
CA GLU A 127 -5.72 19.35 7.10
C GLU A 127 -5.77 20.89 7.10
N ASN A 128 -4.98 21.53 7.97
CA ASN A 128 -4.80 22.98 7.92
C ASN A 128 -3.96 23.44 6.71
N PHE A 129 -3.22 22.53 6.08
CA PHE A 129 -2.30 22.83 4.98
C PHE A 129 -2.68 22.13 3.69
N VAL A 130 -3.29 20.96 3.76
CA VAL A 130 -3.57 20.08 2.63
C VAL A 130 -5.04 19.67 2.68
N THR A 131 -5.71 19.77 1.55
CA THR A 131 -7.11 19.32 1.47
C THR A 131 -7.21 17.80 1.48
N ARG A 132 -8.37 17.28 1.88
CA ARG A 132 -8.60 15.83 1.84
C ARG A 132 -8.42 15.26 0.43
N ALA A 133 -8.88 15.95 -0.60
CA ALA A 133 -8.71 15.53 -1.98
C ALA A 133 -7.22 15.44 -2.40
N GLU A 134 -6.38 16.38 -1.96
CA GLU A 134 -4.93 16.33 -2.21
C GLU A 134 -4.24 15.18 -1.45
N LEU A 135 -4.78 14.76 -0.31
CA LEU A 135 -4.27 13.61 0.46
C LEU A 135 -4.72 12.27 -0.14
N ASP A 136 -5.97 12.20 -0.61
CA ASP A 136 -6.58 10.95 -1.09
C ASP A 136 -6.27 10.65 -2.57
N ASP A 137 -5.88 11.67 -3.35
CA ASP A 137 -5.65 11.57 -4.81
C ASP A 137 -4.21 11.14 -5.16
N ARG A 138 -3.59 10.34 -4.31
CA ARG A 138 -2.21 9.86 -4.55
C ARG A 138 -2.09 8.38 -4.25
N PRO A 139 -2.27 7.53 -5.27
CA PRO A 139 -2.01 6.11 -5.08
C PRO A 139 -0.52 5.88 -4.78
N ILE A 140 -0.22 4.98 -3.86
CA ILE A 140 1.12 4.45 -3.67
C ILE A 140 1.22 3.16 -4.49
N ASN A 141 2.32 3.00 -5.20
CA ASN A 141 2.65 1.75 -5.86
C ASN A 141 3.81 1.10 -5.10
N TYR A 142 3.55 0.01 -4.39
CA TYR A 142 4.57 -0.76 -3.69
C TYR A 142 5.34 -1.64 -4.67
N SER A 143 6.32 -1.03 -5.34
CA SER A 143 7.01 -1.61 -6.49
C SER A 143 8.19 -2.52 -6.15
N ASN A 144 8.58 -2.67 -4.87
CA ASN A 144 9.72 -3.50 -4.48
C ASN A 144 9.32 -4.98 -4.30
N PRO A 145 9.55 -5.86 -5.28
CA PRO A 145 9.14 -7.27 -5.21
C PRO A 145 9.93 -8.09 -4.17
N PHE A 146 10.91 -7.49 -3.50
CA PHE A 146 11.70 -8.12 -2.44
C PHE A 146 11.23 -7.75 -1.03
N SER A 147 10.27 -6.86 -0.89
CA SER A 147 9.58 -6.55 0.36
C SER A 147 8.23 -7.28 0.44
N ILE A 148 7.73 -7.49 1.66
CA ILE A 148 6.38 -8.07 1.85
C ILE A 148 5.32 -7.15 1.23
N ALA A 149 5.43 -5.83 1.48
CA ALA A 149 4.49 -4.86 0.93
C ALA A 149 4.42 -4.94 -0.61
N GLY A 150 5.57 -4.89 -1.29
CA GLY A 150 5.60 -4.97 -2.74
C GLY A 150 5.22 -6.33 -3.30
N HIS A 151 5.43 -7.40 -2.52
CA HIS A 151 5.08 -8.76 -2.94
C HIS A 151 3.57 -9.03 -2.81
N VAL A 152 2.95 -8.51 -1.76
CA VAL A 152 1.52 -8.72 -1.46
C VAL A 152 0.65 -7.73 -2.24
N ALA A 153 1.07 -6.47 -2.36
CA ALA A 153 0.31 -5.42 -3.02
C ALA A 153 0.77 -5.15 -4.47
N GLY A 154 2.05 -5.36 -4.79
CA GLY A 154 2.62 -5.07 -6.10
C GLY A 154 2.67 -6.26 -7.07
N GLY A 155 2.37 -7.47 -6.61
CA GLY A 155 2.46 -8.69 -7.40
C GLY A 155 3.90 -9.19 -7.64
N ILE A 156 4.01 -10.39 -8.20
CA ILE A 156 5.29 -11.07 -8.42
C ILE A 156 5.89 -10.65 -9.76
N GLY A 157 6.83 -9.70 -9.72
CA GLY A 157 7.63 -9.33 -10.89
C GLY A 157 6.90 -8.50 -11.93
N SER A 158 5.70 -8.04 -11.63
CA SER A 158 4.91 -7.21 -12.55
C SER A 158 5.37 -5.75 -12.50
N SER A 159 5.71 -5.20 -13.65
CA SER A 159 5.86 -3.75 -13.84
C SER A 159 4.51 -3.02 -13.87
N ASP A 160 3.42 -3.77 -13.97
CA ASP A 160 2.06 -3.29 -14.13
C ASP A 160 1.21 -3.50 -12.89
N ALA A 161 1.84 -3.68 -11.73
CA ALA A 161 1.15 -3.58 -10.46
C ALA A 161 0.36 -2.27 -10.45
N GLY A 162 -0.96 -2.38 -10.46
CA GLY A 162 -1.80 -1.19 -10.41
C GLY A 162 -1.54 -0.43 -9.11
N PRO A 163 -1.89 0.84 -9.07
CA PRO A 163 -1.70 1.63 -7.88
C PRO A 163 -2.55 1.08 -6.74
N ASP A 164 -1.90 0.79 -5.62
CA ASP A 164 -2.59 0.44 -4.40
C ASP A 164 -3.43 1.61 -3.93
N TYR A 165 -4.64 1.32 -3.50
CA TYR A 165 -5.49 2.34 -2.94
C TYR A 165 -5.03 2.66 -1.53
N ARG A 166 -4.43 3.84 -1.32
CA ARG A 166 -4.06 4.32 -0.01
C ARG A 166 -4.98 5.42 0.47
N ARG A 167 -5.12 5.51 1.76
CA ARG A 167 -5.80 6.60 2.45
C ARG A 167 -4.96 7.05 3.63
N ILE A 168 -4.74 8.36 3.75
CA ILE A 168 -4.27 8.94 4.99
C ILE A 168 -5.49 9.23 5.86
N GLN A 169 -5.63 8.47 6.93
CA GLN A 169 -6.77 8.62 7.84
C GLN A 169 -6.72 9.95 8.58
N TRP A 170 -5.54 10.28 9.10
CA TRP A 170 -5.28 11.51 9.85
C TRP A 170 -3.78 11.72 10.04
N GLY A 171 -3.40 12.91 10.47
CA GLY A 171 -2.00 13.19 10.75
C GLY A 171 -1.78 14.60 11.28
N ASN A 172 -0.59 14.80 11.78
CA ASN A 172 -0.13 16.09 12.29
C ASN A 172 1.15 16.51 11.61
N ALA A 173 1.33 17.83 11.51
CA ALA A 173 2.59 18.47 11.18
C ALA A 173 3.08 19.28 12.39
N THR A 174 4.31 19.05 12.81
CA THR A 174 5.02 19.90 13.77
C THR A 174 5.90 20.85 13.00
N LEU A 175 5.66 22.13 13.19
CA LEU A 175 6.33 23.24 12.52
C LEU A 175 7.20 23.99 13.50
N GLU A 176 8.44 24.24 13.16
CA GLU A 176 9.34 25.10 13.96
C GLU A 176 9.99 26.12 13.03
N ARG A 177 9.74 27.42 13.32
CA ARG A 177 10.35 28.54 12.62
C ARG A 177 11.66 28.93 13.31
N VAL A 178 12.74 28.90 12.56
CA VAL A 178 14.06 29.31 13.05
C VAL A 178 14.52 30.53 12.27
N PRO A 179 14.48 31.73 12.88
CA PRO A 179 14.98 32.94 12.25
C PRO A 179 16.51 32.95 12.26
N LEU A 180 17.09 33.46 11.20
CA LEU A 180 18.53 33.73 11.06
C LEU A 180 18.81 35.21 10.90
N VAL A 181 20.08 35.56 10.93
CA VAL A 181 20.52 36.96 10.76
C VAL A 181 20.17 37.47 9.36
N GLY A 182 19.69 38.73 9.27
CA GLY A 182 19.37 39.37 7.98
C GLY A 182 17.96 39.13 7.45
N GLY A 183 17.05 38.59 8.28
CA GLY A 183 15.66 38.37 7.89
C GLY A 183 15.42 37.05 7.15
N ILE A 184 16.48 36.29 6.92
CA ILE A 184 16.39 34.93 6.36
C ILE A 184 16.10 33.96 7.50
N GLY A 185 15.47 32.85 7.20
CA GLY A 185 15.23 31.76 8.16
C GLY A 185 14.75 30.52 7.47
N TYR A 186 14.38 29.53 8.27
CA TYR A 186 13.75 28.32 7.75
C TYR A 186 12.61 27.84 8.66
N VAL A 187 11.71 27.07 8.10
CA VAL A 187 10.72 26.31 8.84
C VAL A 187 11.06 24.83 8.70
N THR A 188 11.22 24.14 9.81
CA THR A 188 11.22 22.68 9.84
C THR A 188 9.78 22.19 9.83
N VAL A 189 9.47 21.26 8.93
CA VAL A 189 8.18 20.58 8.88
C VAL A 189 8.44 19.11 9.17
N GLU A 190 7.93 18.62 10.28
CA GLU A 190 7.95 17.20 10.64
C GLU A 190 6.52 16.66 10.60
N THR A 191 6.30 15.48 9.98
CA THR A 191 4.96 14.88 9.90
C THR A 191 4.90 13.54 10.59
N THR A 192 3.74 13.30 11.24
CA THR A 192 3.32 11.99 11.72
C THR A 192 1.98 11.67 11.06
N LEU A 193 1.98 10.69 10.15
CA LEU A 193 0.83 10.33 9.33
C LEU A 193 0.33 8.94 9.67
N HIS A 194 -0.98 8.76 9.61
CA HIS A 194 -1.65 7.46 9.80
C HIS A 194 -2.20 6.99 8.47
N TYR A 195 -1.66 5.90 7.99
CA TYR A 195 -2.00 5.30 6.70
C TYR A 195 -2.99 4.16 6.83
N GLU A 196 -3.79 4.01 5.83
CA GLU A 196 -4.62 2.85 5.56
C GLU A 196 -4.44 2.49 4.08
N VAL A 197 -3.98 1.29 3.82
CA VAL A 197 -3.83 0.75 2.46
C VAL A 197 -4.86 -0.34 2.27
N PHE A 198 -5.57 -0.27 1.16
CA PHE A 198 -6.52 -1.27 0.72
C PHE A 198 -6.04 -1.85 -0.59
N ASP A 199 -6.02 -3.16 -0.66
CA ASP A 199 -5.72 -3.86 -1.88
C ASP A 199 -6.28 -5.28 -1.84
N ALA A 200 -6.11 -6.03 -2.91
CA ALA A 200 -6.38 -7.45 -2.95
C ALA A 200 -5.16 -8.18 -3.50
N VAL A 201 -4.86 -9.34 -2.92
CA VAL A 201 -3.97 -10.28 -3.61
C VAL A 201 -4.78 -10.82 -4.77
N ASP A 202 -4.57 -10.21 -5.93
CA ASP A 202 -4.97 -10.69 -7.23
C ASP A 202 -3.73 -11.10 -8.03
N LEU A 203 -3.83 -12.09 -8.87
CA LEU A 203 -2.69 -12.60 -9.61
C LEU A 203 -2.94 -12.54 -11.11
N CYS A 204 -3.32 -11.35 -11.57
CA CYS A 204 -3.37 -11.05 -12.98
C CYS A 204 -1.95 -10.93 -13.54
N PRO A 205 -1.52 -11.77 -14.46
CA PRO A 205 -0.23 -11.62 -15.10
C PRO A 205 -0.24 -10.34 -15.95
N GLY A 206 0.69 -9.41 -15.66
CA GLY A 206 0.84 -8.19 -16.42
C GLY A 206 1.27 -8.48 -17.85
N ASP A 207 2.46 -9.00 -18.05
CA ASP A 207 3.02 -9.27 -19.36
C ASP A 207 3.66 -10.66 -19.56
N CYS A 208 3.54 -11.57 -18.62
CA CYS A 208 4.08 -12.95 -18.67
C CYS A 208 5.57 -13.06 -19.05
N GLY A 209 6.34 -11.98 -18.90
CA GLY A 209 7.70 -11.91 -19.46
C GLY A 209 8.75 -12.61 -18.59
N SER A 210 8.61 -12.59 -17.27
CA SER A 210 9.61 -13.15 -16.38
C SER A 210 9.41 -14.65 -16.12
N PRO A 211 10.50 -15.41 -15.84
CA PRO A 211 10.36 -16.81 -15.44
C PRO A 211 9.50 -17.01 -14.19
N ALA A 212 9.51 -16.07 -13.25
CA ALA A 212 8.69 -16.13 -12.04
C ALA A 212 7.20 -16.03 -12.38
N GLU A 213 6.82 -15.10 -13.24
CA GLU A 213 5.45 -14.96 -13.72
C GLU A 213 4.94 -16.22 -14.41
N GLN A 214 5.76 -16.80 -15.32
CA GLN A 214 5.40 -18.01 -16.05
C GLN A 214 5.20 -19.22 -15.11
N VAL A 215 6.00 -19.34 -14.05
CA VAL A 215 5.97 -20.50 -13.16
C VAL A 215 4.97 -20.35 -12.03
N ILE A 216 4.67 -19.12 -11.58
CA ILE A 216 3.84 -18.86 -10.40
C ILE A 216 2.58 -18.08 -10.77
N THR A 217 2.72 -16.87 -11.30
CA THR A 217 1.59 -15.97 -11.53
C THR A 217 0.63 -16.51 -12.59
N VAL A 218 1.15 -17.02 -13.72
CA VAL A 218 0.30 -17.60 -14.77
C VAL A 218 -0.49 -18.82 -14.30
N PRO A 219 0.10 -19.83 -13.62
CA PRO A 219 -0.68 -20.92 -13.04
C PRO A 219 -1.74 -20.46 -12.04
N MET A 220 -1.43 -19.46 -11.20
CA MET A 220 -2.38 -18.92 -10.23
C MET A 220 -3.55 -18.19 -10.91
N SER A 221 -3.27 -17.31 -11.89
CA SER A 221 -4.32 -16.62 -12.64
C SER A 221 -5.22 -17.57 -13.43
N ARG A 222 -4.69 -18.70 -13.90
CA ARG A 222 -5.50 -19.75 -14.52
C ARG A 222 -6.44 -20.44 -13.53
N LEU A 223 -6.02 -20.62 -12.27
CA LEU A 223 -6.90 -21.10 -11.20
C LEU A 223 -8.03 -20.12 -10.95
N GLU A 224 -7.73 -18.82 -10.91
CA GLU A 224 -8.72 -17.76 -10.72
C GLU A 224 -9.69 -17.71 -11.90
N ALA A 225 -9.21 -17.69 -13.14
CA ALA A 225 -10.05 -17.72 -14.34
C ALA A 225 -10.98 -18.94 -14.42
N SER A 226 -10.62 -20.05 -13.77
CA SER A 226 -11.45 -21.25 -13.67
C SER A 226 -12.34 -21.29 -12.41
N GLY A 227 -12.30 -20.27 -11.56
CA GLY A 227 -13.04 -20.23 -10.32
C GLY A 227 -12.51 -21.15 -9.22
N GLU A 228 -11.28 -21.62 -9.37
CA GLU A 228 -10.62 -22.52 -8.42
C GLU A 228 -9.74 -21.79 -7.40
N ALA A 229 -9.51 -20.50 -7.58
CA ALA A 229 -8.91 -19.58 -6.64
C ALA A 229 -9.63 -18.24 -6.74
N TYR A 230 -9.45 -17.34 -5.78
CA TYR A 230 -10.12 -16.06 -5.78
C TYR A 230 -9.39 -15.03 -4.94
N ASP A 231 -9.53 -13.75 -5.30
CA ASP A 231 -8.90 -12.60 -4.67
C ASP A 231 -9.04 -12.58 -3.15
N VAL A 232 -7.98 -12.15 -2.50
CA VAL A 232 -7.95 -11.95 -1.04
C VAL A 232 -7.82 -10.47 -0.75
N PRO A 233 -8.93 -9.76 -0.50
CA PRO A 233 -8.85 -8.36 -0.11
C PRO A 233 -8.18 -8.23 1.25
N PHE A 234 -7.38 -7.18 1.42
CA PHE A 234 -6.74 -6.88 2.67
C PHE A 234 -6.74 -5.38 2.98
N ARG A 235 -6.53 -5.08 4.25
CA ARG A 235 -6.35 -3.72 4.75
C ARG A 235 -5.19 -3.69 5.70
N VAL A 236 -4.27 -2.76 5.48
CA VAL A 236 -3.13 -2.52 6.38
C VAL A 236 -3.25 -1.12 6.97
N THR A 237 -3.24 -1.01 8.29
CA THR A 237 -3.23 0.28 9.00
C THR A 237 -1.90 0.44 9.73
N PHE A 238 -1.21 1.56 9.49
CA PHE A 238 0.11 1.77 10.08
C PHE A 238 0.47 3.25 10.24
N VAL A 239 1.49 3.48 11.07
CA VAL A 239 2.13 4.77 11.28
C VAL A 239 3.61 4.59 10.94
N PRO A 240 4.09 5.17 9.84
CA PRO A 240 5.51 5.12 9.52
C PRO A 240 6.33 6.01 10.47
N GLU A 241 7.65 5.92 10.41
CA GLU A 241 8.52 6.85 11.13
C GLU A 241 8.28 8.29 10.66
N SER A 242 8.35 9.21 11.63
CA SER A 242 8.23 10.65 11.33
C SER A 242 9.33 11.11 10.40
N ARG A 243 8.97 11.93 9.41
CA ARG A 243 9.92 12.52 8.47
C ARG A 243 9.89 14.04 8.58
N SER A 244 11.02 14.68 8.28
CA SER A 244 11.15 16.14 8.36
C SER A 244 11.92 16.72 7.18
N LYS A 245 11.54 17.94 6.77
CA LYS A 245 12.27 18.77 5.78
C LYS A 245 12.37 20.22 6.23
N LEU A 246 13.36 20.92 5.68
CA LEU A 246 13.61 22.34 5.89
C LEU A 246 13.11 23.15 4.69
N PHE A 247 12.39 24.23 4.94
CA PHE A 247 11.92 25.18 3.93
C PHE A 247 12.43 26.57 4.25
N TRP A 248 13.18 27.16 3.33
CA TRP A 248 13.74 28.50 3.49
C TRP A 248 12.70 29.56 3.24
N PHE A 249 12.77 30.65 3.99
CA PHE A 249 12.02 31.89 3.77
C PHE A 249 12.91 33.11 3.86
N SER A 250 12.51 34.18 3.16
CA SER A 250 13.21 35.48 3.15
C SER A 250 12.23 36.59 3.48
#